data_a73ca9bff64f408769ec729d54454d3d
#
_entry.id   a73ca9bff64f408769ec729d54454d3d
#
_cell.length_a   1.000
_cell.length_b   1.000
_cell.length_c   1.000
_cell.angle_alpha   90.00
_cell.angle_beta   90.00
_cell.angle_gamma   90.00
#
_symmetry.space_group_name_H-M   'P 1'
#
loop_
_entity.id
_entity.type
_entity.pdbx_description
1 polymer ?
#
loop_
_entity_poly.entity_id
_entity_poly.type
_entity_poly.pdbx_seq_one_letter_code
_entity_poly.pdbx_strand_id
1 'polypeptide(L)'
;MPINIDTTYRINRNQDQEEQMRYLWRDLRVFNDYHQILVISALVGYANNAYVPFVNKAEPVQIINFEDREKEIINFLAYLKEGNQSILQERAKDDPDRNKMYQAFEYYANGGFPILCKKLGVDFADKSKNDRNTVLLKYYMMLVQNDLMDF
;
A
#
# COMPACT_ATOMS: atom_id res chain seq x y z
N MET A 1 7.77 -5.85 20.21
CA MET A 1 7.19 -4.52 20.38
C MET A 1 5.68 -4.62 20.18
N PRO A 2 4.91 -4.17 21.15
CA PRO A 2 3.46 -4.18 20.97
C PRO A 2 3.05 -3.26 19.81
N ILE A 3 2.15 -3.74 18.99
CA ILE A 3 1.59 -2.96 17.88
C ILE A 3 0.58 -2.01 18.47
N ASN A 4 0.85 -0.71 18.35
CA ASN A 4 -0.05 0.32 18.84
C ASN A 4 -0.83 0.91 17.66
N ILE A 5 -1.86 0.17 17.22
CA ILE A 5 -2.71 0.59 16.12
C ILE A 5 -4.10 0.91 16.63
N ASP A 6 -4.57 2.10 16.29
CA ASP A 6 -5.96 2.49 16.51
C ASP A 6 -6.87 1.73 15.55
N THR A 7 -7.62 0.76 16.08
CA THR A 7 -8.50 -0.09 15.28
C THR A 7 -9.66 0.67 14.62
N THR A 8 -9.89 1.92 15.03
CA THR A 8 -10.92 2.76 14.40
C THR A 8 -10.39 3.54 13.20
N TYR A 9 -9.08 3.54 12.97
CA TYR A 9 -8.50 4.26 11.86
C TYR A 9 -8.85 3.61 10.53
N ARG A 10 -8.96 4.42 9.50
CA ARG A 10 -9.20 3.98 8.13
C ARG A 10 -8.06 4.46 7.24
N ILE A 11 -7.43 3.53 6.54
CA ILE A 11 -6.32 3.84 5.64
C ILE A 11 -6.88 4.51 4.38
N ASN A 12 -6.37 5.69 4.08
CA ASN A 12 -6.78 6.45 2.92
C ASN A 12 -6.12 5.93 1.65
N ARG A 13 -6.84 6.00 0.53
CA ARG A 13 -6.37 5.63 -0.79
C ARG A 13 -6.56 6.78 -1.75
N ASN A 14 -5.69 6.86 -2.76
CA ASN A 14 -5.80 7.88 -3.79
C ASN A 14 -6.97 7.57 -4.75
N GLN A 15 -7.91 8.50 -4.88
CA GLN A 15 -9.05 8.37 -5.79
C GLN A 15 -8.61 8.11 -7.23
N ASP A 16 -7.49 8.69 -7.65
CA ASP A 16 -7.00 8.54 -9.03
C ASP A 16 -6.55 7.11 -9.34
N GLN A 17 -6.33 6.29 -8.32
CA GLN A 17 -5.92 4.89 -8.47
C GLN A 17 -7.06 3.89 -8.21
N GLU A 18 -8.24 4.37 -7.85
CA GLU A 18 -9.37 3.52 -7.43
C GLU A 18 -9.77 2.52 -8.51
N GLU A 19 -9.96 2.99 -9.72
CA GLU A 19 -10.40 2.14 -10.82
C GLU A 19 -9.37 1.05 -11.15
N GLN A 20 -8.09 1.41 -11.13
CA GLN A 20 -7.00 0.48 -11.39
C GLN A 20 -6.87 -0.57 -10.29
N MET A 21 -6.99 -0.17 -9.03
CA MET A 21 -6.94 -1.11 -7.90
C MET A 21 -8.11 -2.09 -7.95
N ARG A 22 -9.31 -1.58 -8.21
CA ARG A 22 -10.51 -2.41 -8.32
C ARG A 22 -10.37 -3.44 -9.44
N TYR A 23 -9.81 -3.02 -10.58
CA TYR A 23 -9.56 -3.93 -11.69
C TYR A 23 -8.63 -5.09 -11.28
N LEU A 24 -7.57 -4.79 -10.53
CA LEU A 24 -6.60 -5.81 -10.14
C LEU A 24 -7.18 -6.88 -9.22
N TRP A 25 -8.16 -6.55 -8.37
CA TRP A 25 -8.69 -7.55 -7.45
C TRP A 25 -10.07 -8.10 -7.86
N ARG A 26 -10.92 -7.29 -8.48
CA ARG A 26 -12.27 -7.74 -8.86
C ARG A 26 -12.32 -8.41 -10.23
N ASP A 27 -11.62 -7.85 -11.19
CA ASP A 27 -11.69 -8.32 -12.58
C ASP A 27 -10.55 -9.27 -12.89
N LEU A 28 -9.31 -8.84 -12.72
CA LEU A 28 -8.13 -9.66 -13.02
C LEU A 28 -7.83 -10.69 -11.93
N ARG A 29 -8.24 -10.43 -10.69
CA ARG A 29 -8.12 -11.33 -9.54
C ARG A 29 -6.68 -11.75 -9.22
N VAL A 30 -5.76 -10.82 -9.36
CA VAL A 30 -4.36 -11.03 -8.95
C VAL A 30 -4.21 -10.83 -7.45
N PHE A 31 -5.01 -9.96 -6.87
CA PHE A 31 -5.04 -9.70 -5.43
C PHE A 31 -6.43 -10.04 -4.87
N ASN A 32 -6.48 -10.33 -3.58
CA ASN A 32 -7.72 -10.70 -2.90
C ASN A 32 -8.52 -9.51 -2.38
N ASP A 33 -7.85 -8.38 -2.10
CA ASP A 33 -8.50 -7.21 -1.53
C ASP A 33 -7.60 -5.98 -1.68
N TYR A 34 -8.14 -4.80 -1.35
CA TYR A 34 -7.39 -3.55 -1.34
C TYR A 34 -6.20 -3.56 -0.37
N HIS A 35 -6.36 -4.16 0.81
CA HIS A 35 -5.27 -4.16 1.80
C HIS A 35 -4.02 -4.85 1.25
N GLN A 36 -4.16 -5.93 0.51
CA GLN A 36 -3.04 -6.61 -0.14
C GLN A 36 -2.32 -5.71 -1.15
N ILE A 37 -3.09 -5.02 -1.99
CA ILE A 37 -2.54 -4.09 -2.97
C ILE A 37 -1.79 -2.96 -2.27
N LEU A 38 -2.37 -2.40 -1.21
CA LEU A 38 -1.77 -1.29 -0.48
C LEU A 38 -0.48 -1.70 0.20
N VAL A 39 -0.42 -2.88 0.80
CA VAL A 39 0.79 -3.36 1.49
C VAL A 39 1.95 -3.52 0.51
N ILE A 40 1.72 -4.24 -0.60
CA ILE A 40 2.80 -4.44 -1.57
C ILE A 40 3.19 -3.13 -2.25
N SER A 41 2.22 -2.25 -2.52
CA SER A 41 2.49 -0.92 -3.08
C SER A 41 3.35 -0.09 -2.13
N ALA A 42 3.06 -0.13 -0.83
CA ALA A 42 3.83 0.61 0.17
C ALA A 42 5.27 0.09 0.26
N LEU A 43 5.47 -1.21 0.21
CA LEU A 43 6.81 -1.81 0.22
C LEU A 43 7.60 -1.43 -1.04
N VAL A 44 6.96 -1.46 -2.20
CA VAL A 44 7.56 -1.02 -3.46
C VAL A 44 7.89 0.48 -3.39
N GLY A 45 6.97 1.27 -2.85
CA GLY A 45 7.21 2.71 -2.67
C GLY A 45 8.40 3.00 -1.77
N TYR A 46 8.51 2.29 -0.66
CA TYR A 46 9.66 2.44 0.23
C TYR A 46 10.96 2.02 -0.46
N ALA A 47 10.96 0.88 -1.15
CA ALA A 47 12.15 0.38 -1.84
C ALA A 47 12.66 1.34 -2.92
N ASN A 48 11.77 2.12 -3.52
CA ASN A 48 12.09 3.07 -4.57
C ASN A 48 12.12 4.52 -4.10
N ASN A 49 11.99 4.75 -2.80
CA ASN A 49 11.90 6.09 -2.22
C ASN A 49 10.80 6.94 -2.86
N ALA A 50 9.68 6.32 -3.16
CA ALA A 50 8.53 6.95 -3.82
C ALA A 50 7.47 7.31 -2.77
N TYR A 51 7.67 8.43 -2.10
CA TYR A 51 6.79 8.97 -1.07
C TYR A 51 5.98 10.11 -1.67
N VAL A 52 4.71 9.85 -2.01
CA VAL A 52 3.90 10.80 -2.78
C VAL A 52 2.60 11.11 -2.04
N PRO A 53 2.43 12.34 -1.53
CA PRO A 53 1.17 12.78 -0.94
C PRO A 53 0.03 12.79 -1.96
N PHE A 54 -1.20 12.68 -1.46
CA PHE A 54 -2.39 12.81 -2.29
C PHE A 54 -3.48 13.52 -1.50
N VAL A 55 -4.41 14.14 -2.22
CA VAL A 55 -5.49 14.94 -1.64
C VAL A 55 -6.85 14.30 -1.89
N ASN A 56 -7.10 13.84 -3.11
CA ASN A 56 -8.36 13.21 -3.47
C ASN A 56 -8.40 11.78 -2.94
N LYS A 57 -9.37 11.52 -2.06
CA LYS A 57 -9.45 10.24 -1.35
C LYS A 57 -10.60 9.41 -1.87
N ALA A 58 -10.31 8.15 -2.18
CA ALA A 58 -11.31 7.13 -2.42
C ALA A 58 -11.88 6.64 -1.08
N GLU A 59 -12.82 5.71 -1.13
CA GLU A 59 -13.32 5.08 0.09
C GLU A 59 -12.15 4.43 0.85
N PRO A 60 -11.96 4.78 2.14
CA PRO A 60 -10.84 4.27 2.91
C PRO A 60 -11.03 2.79 3.28
N VAL A 61 -9.92 2.12 3.55
CA VAL A 61 -9.91 0.73 4.01
C VAL A 61 -9.78 0.71 5.52
N GLN A 62 -10.72 0.04 6.20
CA GLN A 62 -10.68 -0.07 7.65
C GLN A 62 -9.44 -0.87 8.09
N ILE A 63 -8.74 -0.35 9.10
CA ILE A 63 -7.50 -0.99 9.60
C ILE A 63 -7.76 -2.41 10.10
N ILE A 64 -8.97 -2.69 10.58
CA ILE A 64 -9.34 -4.01 11.07
C ILE A 64 -9.30 -5.09 9.96
N ASN A 65 -9.41 -4.68 8.70
CA ASN A 65 -9.34 -5.61 7.57
C ASN A 65 -7.91 -6.03 7.23
N PHE A 66 -6.92 -5.35 7.81
CA PHE A 66 -5.51 -5.70 7.61
C PHE A 66 -5.13 -6.85 8.54
N GLU A 67 -4.29 -7.75 8.04
CA GLU A 67 -3.72 -8.82 8.84
C GLU A 67 -2.69 -8.27 9.83
N ASP A 68 -2.40 -9.04 10.89
CA ASP A 68 -1.45 -8.59 11.92
C ASP A 68 -0.08 -8.25 11.36
N ARG A 69 0.43 -9.05 10.43
CA ARG A 69 1.70 -8.78 9.76
C ARG A 69 1.66 -7.51 8.93
N GLU A 70 0.53 -7.24 8.30
CA GLU A 70 0.32 -6.02 7.53
C GLU A 70 0.33 -4.78 8.44
N LYS A 71 -0.28 -4.90 9.61
CA LYS A 71 -0.25 -3.82 10.62
C LYS A 71 1.18 -3.57 11.12
N GLU A 72 1.97 -4.61 11.27
CA GLU A 72 3.40 -4.46 11.62
C GLU A 72 4.16 -3.68 10.54
N ILE A 73 3.85 -3.91 9.28
CA ILE A 73 4.45 -3.17 8.16
C ILE A 73 4.10 -1.69 8.24
N ILE A 74 2.84 -1.36 8.56
CA ILE A 74 2.41 0.03 8.74
C ILE A 74 3.26 0.71 9.82
N ASN A 75 3.42 0.07 10.98
CA ASN A 75 4.24 0.60 12.07
C ASN A 75 5.70 0.74 11.67
N PHE A 76 6.24 -0.26 11.00
CA PHE A 76 7.65 -0.28 10.62
C PHE A 76 7.98 0.82 9.61
N LEU A 77 7.11 1.04 8.62
CA LEU A 77 7.30 2.11 7.64
C LEU A 77 7.24 3.49 8.29
N ALA A 78 6.34 3.68 9.26
CA ALA A 78 6.26 4.91 10.03
C ALA A 78 7.58 5.17 10.78
N TYR A 79 8.10 4.14 11.45
CA TYR A 79 9.36 4.24 12.17
C TYR A 79 10.51 4.58 11.23
N LEU A 80 10.60 3.91 10.09
CA LEU A 80 11.66 4.14 9.12
C LEU A 80 11.59 5.56 8.54
N LYS A 81 10.38 6.05 8.29
CA LYS A 81 10.19 7.40 7.72
C LYS A 81 10.58 8.48 8.71
N GLU A 82 10.13 8.36 9.97
CA GLU A 82 10.36 9.39 10.99
C GLU A 82 11.71 9.24 11.70
N GLY A 83 12.30 8.04 11.67
CA GLY A 83 13.57 7.76 12.33
C GLY A 83 13.49 7.78 13.85
N ASN A 84 12.28 7.70 14.42
CA ASN A 84 12.07 7.84 15.86
C ASN A 84 10.89 6.97 16.31
N GLN A 85 11.07 6.22 17.38
CA GLN A 85 10.04 5.37 17.96
C GLN A 85 8.84 6.15 18.50
N SER A 86 9.00 7.44 18.81
CA SER A 86 7.90 8.25 19.32
C SER A 86 6.69 8.31 18.39
N ILE A 87 6.89 8.10 17.10
CA ILE A 87 5.80 8.06 16.11
C ILE A 87 4.82 6.91 16.39
N LEU A 88 5.26 5.85 17.08
CA LEU A 88 4.44 4.68 17.39
C LEU A 88 3.66 4.84 18.71
N GLN A 89 3.85 5.95 19.42
CA GLN A 89 3.13 6.18 20.67
C GLN A 89 1.66 6.51 20.41
N GLU A 90 0.80 6.02 21.30
CA GLU A 90 -0.61 6.35 21.28
C GLU A 90 -0.82 7.86 21.45
N ARG A 91 -1.69 8.41 20.63
CA ARG A 91 -1.98 9.84 20.63
C ARG A 91 -3.46 10.10 20.85
N ALA A 92 -3.77 11.23 21.47
CA ALA A 92 -5.15 11.67 21.65
C ALA A 92 -5.82 11.92 20.29
N LYS A 93 -7.15 11.81 20.25
CA LYS A 93 -7.92 11.96 18.99
C LYS A 93 -7.80 13.36 18.38
N ASP A 94 -7.52 14.37 19.20
CA ASP A 94 -7.35 15.75 18.77
C ASP A 94 -5.90 16.14 18.48
N ASP A 95 -4.94 15.21 18.67
CA ASP A 95 -3.53 15.47 18.36
C ASP A 95 -3.36 15.60 16.84
N PRO A 96 -2.78 16.72 16.36
CA PRO A 96 -2.57 16.91 14.92
C PRO A 96 -1.63 15.89 14.30
N ASP A 97 -0.77 15.26 15.11
CA ASP A 97 0.17 14.23 14.64
C ASP A 97 -0.39 12.81 14.73
N ARG A 98 -1.64 12.65 15.15
CA ARG A 98 -2.29 11.35 15.33
C ARG A 98 -2.19 10.47 14.10
N ASN A 99 -2.28 11.05 12.91
CA ASN A 99 -2.34 10.33 11.66
C ASN A 99 -0.97 10.13 10.99
N LYS A 100 0.09 10.70 11.55
CA LYS A 100 1.43 10.58 10.96
C LYS A 100 1.90 9.13 10.82
N MET A 101 1.55 8.28 11.78
CA MET A 101 1.92 6.86 11.73
C MET A 101 1.34 6.18 10.48
N TYR A 102 0.14 6.59 10.08
CA TYR A 102 -0.53 5.98 8.92
C TYR A 102 -0.14 6.66 7.62
N GLN A 103 0.20 7.94 7.65
CA GLN A 103 0.58 8.70 6.45
C GLN A 103 1.80 8.11 5.74
N ALA A 104 2.78 7.62 6.48
CA ALA A 104 3.95 7.00 5.88
C ALA A 104 3.53 5.84 4.97
N PHE A 105 2.68 4.96 5.49
CA PHE A 105 2.13 3.85 4.72
C PHE A 105 1.32 4.34 3.52
N GLU A 106 0.40 5.28 3.75
CA GLU A 106 -0.50 5.78 2.71
C GLU A 106 0.28 6.41 1.54
N TYR A 107 1.28 7.23 1.84
CA TYR A 107 2.03 7.96 0.82
C TYR A 107 3.04 7.08 0.09
N TYR A 108 3.66 6.12 0.79
CA TYR A 108 4.47 5.12 0.11
C TYR A 108 3.62 4.22 -0.80
N ALA A 109 2.44 3.82 -0.36
CA ALA A 109 1.52 3.05 -1.20
C ALA A 109 1.13 3.83 -2.45
N ASN A 110 0.84 5.13 -2.30
CA ASN A 110 0.50 5.98 -3.43
C ASN A 110 1.64 6.09 -4.44
N GLY A 111 2.87 6.29 -3.97
CA GLY A 111 4.04 6.37 -4.85
C GLY A 111 4.42 5.02 -5.44
N GLY A 112 4.22 3.94 -4.69
CA GLY A 112 4.61 2.59 -5.12
C GLY A 112 3.64 1.92 -6.08
N PHE A 113 2.36 2.29 -6.06
CA PHE A 113 1.36 1.63 -6.88
C PHE A 113 1.64 1.70 -8.38
N PRO A 114 1.99 2.85 -8.96
CA PRO A 114 2.34 2.90 -10.38
C PRO A 114 3.55 2.04 -10.73
N ILE A 115 4.54 1.99 -9.85
CA ILE A 115 5.72 1.15 -10.04
C ILE A 115 5.34 -0.33 -10.00
N LEU A 116 4.49 -0.72 -9.06
CA LEU A 116 3.96 -2.08 -8.97
C LEU A 116 3.26 -2.47 -10.27
N CYS A 117 2.38 -1.63 -10.77
CA CYS A 117 1.64 -1.90 -12.01
C CYS A 117 2.57 -2.08 -13.21
N LYS A 118 3.62 -1.27 -13.28
CA LYS A 118 4.65 -1.39 -14.33
C LYS A 118 5.39 -2.72 -14.22
N LYS A 119 5.78 -3.11 -13.01
CA LYS A 119 6.47 -4.40 -12.78
C LYS A 119 5.59 -5.59 -13.15
N LEU A 120 4.30 -5.50 -12.89
CA LEU A 120 3.33 -6.55 -13.24
C LEU A 120 3.00 -6.56 -14.73
N GLY A 121 3.34 -5.51 -15.45
CA GLY A 121 3.07 -5.42 -16.88
C GLY A 121 1.60 -5.32 -17.24
N VAL A 122 0.78 -4.73 -16.36
CA VAL A 122 -0.66 -4.57 -16.59
C VAL A 122 -0.90 -3.42 -17.55
N ASP A 123 -1.70 -3.67 -18.58
CA ASP A 123 -2.12 -2.65 -19.54
C ASP A 123 -3.53 -2.18 -19.16
N PHE A 124 -3.65 -0.95 -18.66
CA PHE A 124 -4.94 -0.36 -18.31
C PHE A 124 -5.62 0.31 -19.49
N ALA A 125 -4.87 0.64 -20.54
CA ALA A 125 -5.44 1.22 -21.75
C ALA A 125 -6.12 0.16 -22.61
N ASP A 126 -5.52 -1.02 -22.72
CA ASP A 126 -6.11 -2.15 -23.44
C ASP A 126 -6.12 -3.39 -22.54
N LYS A 127 -7.20 -3.53 -21.79
CA LYS A 127 -7.35 -4.61 -20.80
C LYS A 127 -7.42 -5.99 -21.45
N SER A 128 -7.76 -6.08 -22.75
CA SER A 128 -7.78 -7.34 -23.45
C SER A 128 -6.41 -8.01 -23.58
N LYS A 129 -5.34 -7.23 -23.42
CA LYS A 129 -3.96 -7.73 -23.46
C LYS A 129 -3.53 -8.39 -22.16
N ASN A 130 -4.28 -8.22 -21.07
CA ASN A 130 -3.89 -8.76 -19.79
C ASN A 130 -4.30 -10.22 -19.66
N ASP A 131 -3.30 -11.07 -19.37
CA ASP A 131 -3.53 -12.46 -19.01
C ASP A 131 -3.28 -12.63 -17.52
N ARG A 132 -4.30 -13.07 -16.79
CA ARG A 132 -4.22 -13.22 -15.33
C ARG A 132 -3.04 -14.07 -14.90
N ASN A 133 -2.82 -15.20 -15.56
CA ASN A 133 -1.76 -16.12 -15.17
C ASN A 133 -0.37 -15.51 -15.40
N THR A 134 -0.20 -14.74 -16.47
CA THR A 134 1.05 -14.02 -16.73
C THR A 134 1.32 -12.96 -15.68
N VAL A 135 0.31 -12.16 -15.33
CA VAL A 135 0.44 -11.11 -14.30
C VAL A 135 0.72 -11.74 -12.95
N LEU A 136 0.00 -12.80 -12.60
CA LEU A 136 0.16 -13.52 -11.34
C LEU A 136 1.56 -14.13 -11.23
N LEU A 137 2.08 -14.70 -12.32
CA LEU A 137 3.44 -15.24 -12.36
C LEU A 137 4.47 -14.13 -12.11
N LYS A 138 4.32 -12.99 -12.76
CA LYS A 138 5.21 -11.84 -12.55
C LYS A 138 5.20 -11.37 -11.09
N TYR A 139 4.01 -11.37 -10.47
CA TYR A 139 3.89 -11.01 -9.06
C TYR A 139 4.67 -11.97 -8.17
N TYR A 140 4.48 -13.28 -8.35
CA TYR A 140 5.19 -14.28 -7.56
C TYR A 140 6.70 -14.25 -7.80
N MET A 141 7.13 -14.07 -9.05
CA MET A 141 8.55 -13.96 -9.36
C MET A 141 9.18 -12.73 -8.71
N MET A 142 8.46 -11.60 -8.67
CA MET A 142 8.92 -10.40 -7.97
C MET A 142 9.13 -10.68 -6.48
N LEU A 143 8.22 -11.41 -5.84
CA LEU A 143 8.34 -11.75 -4.42
C LEU A 143 9.48 -12.74 -4.17
N VAL A 144 9.59 -13.78 -4.98
CA VAL A 144 10.62 -14.82 -4.82
C VAL A 144 12.03 -14.26 -5.06
N GLN A 145 12.17 -13.40 -6.05
CA GLN A 145 13.45 -12.78 -6.39
C GLN A 145 13.75 -11.55 -5.53
N ASN A 146 12.81 -11.16 -4.67
CA ASN A 146 12.92 -9.96 -3.84
C ASN A 146 13.15 -8.70 -4.68
N ASP A 147 12.51 -8.64 -5.85
CA ASP A 147 12.68 -7.58 -6.84
C ASP A 147 11.61 -6.52 -6.66
N LEU A 148 11.78 -5.65 -5.65
CA LEU A 148 10.85 -4.56 -5.38
C LEU A 148 11.34 -3.24 -5.97
N MET A 149 12.62 -3.14 -6.33
CA MET A 149 13.19 -1.91 -6.87
C MET A 149 12.96 -1.80 -8.36
N ASP A 150 12.76 -0.57 -8.84
CA ASP A 150 12.62 -0.24 -10.25
C ASP A 150 14.00 0.20 -10.79
N PHE A 151 14.54 -0.62 -11.68
CA PHE A 151 15.82 -0.32 -12.33
C PHE A 151 15.59 0.16 -13.76
#